data_7fffa1b92a84ad21ccf017d2e8005cc5
#
_entry.id   7fffa1b92a84ad21ccf017d2e8005cc5
#
_cell.length_a   1.000
_cell.length_b   1.000
_cell.length_c   1.000
_cell.angle_alpha   90.00
_cell.angle_beta   90.00
_cell.angle_gamma   90.00
#
_symmetry.space_group_name_H-M   'P 1'
#
loop_
_entity.id
_entity.type
_entity.pdbx_description
1 polymer ?
#
loop_
_entity_poly.entity_id
_entity_poly.type
_entity_poly.pdbx_seq_one_letter_code
_entity_poly.pdbx_strand_id
1 'polypeptide(L)'
;MPDGNDKLIPPLLEFGNVSVFNGGLLVLDSLSLTILDGEHIAILGPNGAGKSSLIKTITREFYPRLDDGEVVFRVRGNDHWDVFALRSTFGVVSNDLQQAFARDITGREVVLSGFFSSVGLFNREISVEMERKADEILTFLEIGHISTKCMTEMSSGEARRFLIGRALVHNPRTLILDEPTNSLDLHALHTFRQTLRKIAQSGTGIILVTHNLPDIIPEISRVILMKNGRFVQDGRKDELLIDRHIGDLFDVPVHVRKTGEYYYAMEE
;
A
#
# COMPACT_ATOMS: atom_id res chain seq x y z
N MET A 1 14.73 24.84 35.21
CA MET A 1 13.53 24.50 34.49
C MET A 1 13.94 23.85 33.20
N PRO A 2 13.70 22.57 32.94
CA PRO A 2 13.96 21.98 31.63
C PRO A 2 12.76 22.28 30.75
N ASP A 3 12.96 23.05 29.69
CA ASP A 3 11.99 23.27 28.62
C ASP A 3 11.81 21.96 27.85
N GLY A 4 10.86 21.19 28.31
CA GLY A 4 10.39 19.99 27.63
C GLY A 4 9.49 20.35 26.45
N ASN A 5 10.03 20.85 25.37
CA ASN A 5 9.33 20.93 24.10
C ASN A 5 9.58 19.64 23.30
N ASP A 6 9.09 18.53 23.83
CA ASP A 6 8.97 17.28 23.08
C ASP A 6 7.92 17.52 21.99
N LYS A 7 8.32 18.02 20.84
CA LYS A 7 7.44 18.15 19.67
C LYS A 7 7.05 16.73 19.29
N LEU A 8 5.89 16.28 19.77
CA LEU A 8 5.26 15.04 19.34
C LEU A 8 5.29 15.01 17.80
N ILE A 9 5.99 14.04 17.25
CA ILE A 9 6.03 13.84 15.80
C ILE A 9 4.59 13.54 15.37
N PRO A 10 3.99 14.35 14.48
CA PRO A 10 2.61 14.14 14.08
C PRO A 10 2.48 12.78 13.37
N PRO A 11 1.32 12.11 13.50
CA PRO A 11 1.04 10.88 12.78
C PRO A 11 1.27 11.03 11.28
N LEU A 12 1.65 9.95 10.62
CA LEU A 12 1.75 9.90 9.16
C LEU A 12 0.39 10.19 8.50
N LEU A 13 -0.66 9.54 9.02
CA LEU A 13 -2.04 9.69 8.57
C LEU A 13 -2.98 9.74 9.77
N GLU A 14 -3.93 10.67 9.75
CA GLU A 14 -4.98 10.81 10.74
C GLU A 14 -6.32 11.00 10.03
N PHE A 15 -7.23 10.05 10.25
CA PHE A 15 -8.64 10.13 9.88
C PHE A 15 -9.49 10.22 11.14
N GLY A 16 -10.47 11.12 11.14
CA GLY A 16 -11.52 11.20 12.13
C GLY A 16 -12.86 11.38 11.43
N ASN A 17 -13.77 10.43 11.61
CA ASN A 17 -15.11 10.43 11.05
C ASN A 17 -15.17 10.65 9.52
N VAL A 18 -14.30 9.98 8.77
CA VAL A 18 -14.19 10.14 7.32
C VAL A 18 -15.22 9.28 6.61
N SER A 19 -16.17 9.91 5.92
CA SER A 19 -17.14 9.25 5.03
C SER A 19 -16.93 9.70 3.59
N VAL A 20 -17.05 8.76 2.63
CA VAL A 20 -16.79 9.01 1.21
C VAL A 20 -17.90 8.42 0.35
N PHE A 21 -18.36 9.20 -0.63
CA PHE A 21 -19.33 8.78 -1.63
C PHE A 21 -18.66 8.65 -3.00
N ASN A 22 -19.02 7.61 -3.74
CA ASN A 22 -18.63 7.43 -5.12
C ASN A 22 -19.88 7.13 -5.96
N GLY A 23 -20.20 7.97 -6.95
CA GLY A 23 -21.40 7.80 -7.78
C GLY A 23 -22.71 7.78 -6.98
N GLY A 24 -22.77 8.46 -5.83
CA GLY A 24 -23.94 8.50 -4.94
C GLY A 24 -24.00 7.34 -3.94
N LEU A 25 -23.11 6.35 -4.02
CA LEU A 25 -23.01 5.25 -3.06
C LEU A 25 -22.02 5.59 -1.94
N LEU A 26 -22.41 5.35 -0.68
CA LEU A 26 -21.52 5.44 0.47
C LEU A 26 -20.51 4.28 0.41
N VAL A 27 -19.26 4.58 0.13
CA VAL A 27 -18.19 3.56 -0.03
C VAL A 27 -17.26 3.49 1.17
N LEU A 28 -17.14 4.57 1.95
CA LEU A 28 -16.50 4.61 3.26
C LEU A 28 -17.44 5.30 4.24
N ASP A 29 -17.58 4.74 5.43
CA ASP A 29 -18.55 5.15 6.42
C ASP A 29 -17.89 5.39 7.78
N SER A 30 -17.75 6.67 8.14
CA SER A 30 -17.31 7.16 9.46
C SER A 30 -15.98 6.56 9.92
N LEU A 31 -14.99 6.47 9.00
CA LEU A 31 -13.69 5.89 9.30
C LEU A 31 -12.87 6.79 10.22
N SER A 32 -12.32 6.19 11.27
CA SER A 32 -11.32 6.82 12.15
C SER A 32 -10.09 5.94 12.23
N LEU A 33 -8.91 6.50 11.96
CA LEU A 33 -7.65 5.77 11.84
C LEU A 33 -6.48 6.70 12.10
N THR A 34 -5.52 6.24 12.89
CA THR A 34 -4.22 6.90 13.04
C THR A 34 -3.12 5.92 12.65
N ILE A 35 -2.24 6.32 11.72
CA ILE A 35 -1.05 5.56 11.32
C ILE A 35 0.17 6.38 11.66
N LEU A 36 1.14 5.76 12.30
CA LEU A 36 2.41 6.40 12.66
C LEU A 36 3.44 6.30 11.52
N ASP A 37 4.42 7.19 11.53
CA ASP A 37 5.54 7.14 10.55
C ASP A 37 6.35 5.85 10.76
N GLY A 38 6.64 5.13 9.67
CA GLY A 38 7.35 3.85 9.71
C GLY A 38 6.53 2.64 10.18
N GLU A 39 5.26 2.80 10.50
CA GLU A 39 4.38 1.70 10.91
C GLU A 39 4.09 0.75 9.74
N HIS A 40 4.02 -0.55 10.04
CA HIS A 40 3.62 -1.59 9.09
C HIS A 40 2.26 -2.13 9.49
N ILE A 41 1.26 -1.91 8.64
CA ILE A 41 -0.12 -2.35 8.87
C ILE A 41 -0.67 -3.14 7.70
N ALA A 42 -1.63 -4.02 7.98
CA ALA A 42 -2.46 -4.65 6.96
C ALA A 42 -3.93 -4.25 7.12
N ILE A 43 -4.59 -3.94 6.02
CA ILE A 43 -6.04 -3.75 5.95
C ILE A 43 -6.61 -4.95 5.24
N LEU A 44 -7.28 -5.81 6.01
CA LEU A 44 -7.82 -7.09 5.55
C LEU A 44 -9.34 -7.00 5.43
N GLY A 45 -9.90 -7.49 4.33
CA GLY A 45 -11.34 -7.56 4.15
C GLY A 45 -11.75 -8.15 2.81
N PRO A 46 -13.02 -8.57 2.67
CA PRO A 46 -13.54 -9.15 1.44
C PRO A 46 -13.52 -8.16 0.26
N ASN A 47 -13.73 -8.68 -0.94
CA ASN A 47 -13.93 -7.82 -2.11
C ASN A 47 -15.17 -6.95 -1.91
N GLY A 48 -15.10 -5.67 -2.33
CA GLY A 48 -16.17 -4.71 -2.08
C GLY A 48 -16.21 -4.09 -0.68
N ALA A 49 -15.31 -4.44 0.24
CA ALA A 49 -15.26 -3.87 1.59
C ALA A 49 -14.93 -2.36 1.64
N GLY A 50 -14.49 -1.75 0.51
CA GLY A 50 -14.09 -0.34 0.46
C GLY A 50 -12.58 -0.10 0.48
N LYS A 51 -11.75 -1.16 0.45
CA LYS A 51 -10.29 -1.10 0.57
C LYS A 51 -9.63 -0.17 -0.47
N SER A 52 -9.93 -0.34 -1.75
CA SER A 52 -9.38 0.53 -2.81
C SER A 52 -9.93 1.96 -2.73
N SER A 53 -11.17 2.14 -2.25
CA SER A 53 -11.72 3.49 -1.97
C SER A 53 -10.96 4.19 -0.85
N LEU A 54 -10.52 3.45 0.16
CA LEU A 54 -9.67 3.98 1.23
C LEU A 54 -8.32 4.46 0.67
N ILE A 55 -7.66 3.67 -0.19
CA ILE A 55 -6.42 4.09 -0.85
C ILE A 55 -6.65 5.36 -1.67
N LYS A 56 -7.70 5.39 -2.50
CA LYS A 56 -8.07 6.57 -3.31
C LYS A 56 -8.37 7.79 -2.45
N THR A 57 -8.84 7.59 -1.22
CA THR A 57 -9.02 8.69 -0.26
C THR A 57 -7.68 9.16 0.29
N ILE A 58 -6.77 8.26 0.68
CA ILE A 58 -5.42 8.61 1.14
C ILE A 58 -4.66 9.38 0.05
N THR A 59 -4.78 8.97 -1.22
CA THR A 59 -4.13 9.61 -2.37
C THR A 59 -4.86 10.85 -2.91
N ARG A 60 -5.96 11.26 -2.27
CA ARG A 60 -6.78 12.42 -2.65
C ARG A 60 -7.42 12.31 -4.04
N GLU A 61 -7.66 11.12 -4.52
CA GLU A 61 -8.52 10.87 -5.69
C GLU A 61 -10.01 10.92 -5.29
N PHE A 62 -10.32 10.50 -4.05
CA PHE A 62 -11.62 10.66 -3.44
C PHE A 62 -11.54 11.64 -2.27
N TYR A 63 -12.61 12.41 -2.07
CA TYR A 63 -12.69 13.43 -1.03
C TYR A 63 -13.74 13.05 0.02
N PRO A 64 -13.44 13.26 1.33
CA PRO A 64 -14.42 13.11 2.39
C PRO A 64 -15.60 14.05 2.20
N ARG A 65 -16.78 13.59 2.60
CA ARG A 65 -17.93 14.45 2.78
C ARG A 65 -17.76 15.28 4.06
N LEU A 66 -18.04 16.58 3.98
CA LEU A 66 -17.82 17.52 5.09
C LEU A 66 -19.08 17.83 5.89
N ASP A 67 -20.24 17.27 5.51
CA ASP A 67 -21.56 17.63 6.06
C ASP A 67 -21.89 16.88 7.37
N ASP A 68 -21.13 15.84 7.73
CA ASP A 68 -21.47 14.89 8.80
C ASP A 68 -20.70 15.19 10.13
N GLY A 69 -20.50 16.46 10.48
CA GLY A 69 -19.82 16.85 11.71
C GLY A 69 -18.31 17.16 11.52
N GLU A 70 -17.54 17.09 12.61
CA GLU A 70 -16.11 17.35 12.53
C GLU A 70 -15.38 16.20 11.83
N VAL A 71 -14.89 16.45 10.62
CA VAL A 71 -14.11 15.50 9.82
C VAL A 71 -12.64 15.87 9.93
N VAL A 72 -11.81 14.92 10.34
CA VAL A 72 -10.35 15.07 10.35
C VAL A 72 -9.76 14.25 9.23
N PHE A 73 -8.96 14.90 8.38
CA PHE A 73 -8.08 14.21 7.42
C PHE A 73 -6.75 14.95 7.34
N ARG A 74 -5.78 14.45 8.08
CA ARG A 74 -4.42 15.01 8.13
C ARG A 74 -3.40 14.00 7.69
N VAL A 75 -2.39 14.48 6.99
CA VAL A 75 -1.17 13.74 6.71
C VAL A 75 -0.01 14.52 7.31
N ARG A 76 0.76 13.90 8.21
CA ARG A 76 1.84 14.54 8.98
C ARG A 76 1.39 15.86 9.64
N GLY A 77 0.18 15.83 10.21
CA GLY A 77 -0.42 16.97 10.93
C GLY A 77 -0.98 18.09 10.06
N ASN A 78 -0.90 18.00 8.72
CA ASN A 78 -1.41 19.03 7.81
C ASN A 78 -2.73 18.60 7.14
N ASP A 79 -3.67 19.52 6.99
CA ASP A 79 -4.97 19.33 6.34
C ASP A 79 -4.91 19.63 4.83
N HIS A 80 -3.97 20.50 4.43
CA HIS A 80 -3.79 20.92 3.05
C HIS A 80 -2.51 20.34 2.49
N TRP A 81 -2.62 19.68 1.35
CA TRP A 81 -1.51 18.97 0.71
C TRP A 81 -1.41 19.34 -0.76
N ASP A 82 -0.20 19.64 -1.16
CA ASP A 82 0.19 19.54 -2.56
C ASP A 82 0.26 18.06 -2.98
N VAL A 83 -0.28 17.74 -4.15
CA VAL A 83 -0.27 16.38 -4.73
C VAL A 83 1.15 15.83 -4.85
N PHE A 84 2.15 16.67 -5.11
CA PHE A 84 3.56 16.26 -5.18
C PHE A 84 4.09 15.86 -3.80
N ALA A 85 3.75 16.60 -2.74
CA ALA A 85 4.12 16.27 -1.37
C ALA A 85 3.49 14.95 -0.91
N LEU A 86 2.23 14.66 -1.29
CA LEU A 86 1.60 13.37 -1.02
C LEU A 86 2.32 12.21 -1.74
N ARG A 87 2.71 12.40 -3.00
CA ARG A 87 3.42 11.38 -3.79
C ARG A 87 4.83 11.10 -3.27
N SER A 88 5.49 12.09 -2.66
CA SER A 88 6.76 11.88 -1.96
C SER A 88 6.58 11.21 -0.59
N THR A 89 5.39 11.28 0.00
CA THR A 89 5.07 10.64 1.27
C THR A 89 4.62 9.19 1.07
N PHE A 90 3.78 8.95 0.05
CA PHE A 90 3.20 7.64 -0.25
C PHE A 90 3.63 7.14 -1.63
N GLY A 91 4.37 6.03 -1.66
CA GLY A 91 4.54 5.25 -2.89
C GLY A 91 3.33 4.31 -3.05
N VAL A 92 2.68 4.33 -4.21
CA VAL A 92 1.47 3.52 -4.43
C VAL A 92 1.71 2.48 -5.52
N VAL A 93 1.33 1.23 -5.23
CA VAL A 93 1.31 0.12 -6.19
C VAL A 93 -0.09 -0.49 -6.19
N SER A 94 -0.80 -0.38 -7.31
CA SER A 94 -2.15 -0.89 -7.48
C SER A 94 -2.29 -1.72 -8.75
N ASN A 95 -3.35 -2.52 -8.84
CA ASN A 95 -3.68 -3.28 -10.04
C ASN A 95 -4.02 -2.37 -11.23
N ASP A 96 -4.71 -1.23 -10.99
CA ASP A 96 -5.01 -0.25 -12.03
C ASP A 96 -3.70 0.29 -12.65
N LEU A 97 -2.70 0.54 -11.82
CA LEU A 97 -1.38 0.98 -12.28
C LEU A 97 -0.68 -0.11 -13.10
N GLN A 98 -0.78 -1.37 -12.69
CA GLN A 98 -0.21 -2.48 -13.44
C GLN A 98 -0.84 -2.61 -14.83
N GLN A 99 -2.15 -2.47 -14.95
CA GLN A 99 -2.85 -2.49 -16.24
C GLN A 99 -2.44 -1.30 -17.11
N ALA A 100 -2.26 -0.11 -16.54
CA ALA A 100 -1.81 1.07 -17.27
C ALA A 100 -0.42 0.89 -17.87
N PHE A 101 0.44 0.08 -17.27
CA PHE A 101 1.80 -0.26 -17.74
C PHE A 101 1.87 -1.55 -18.57
N ALA A 102 0.76 -2.24 -18.87
CA ALA A 102 0.72 -3.41 -19.75
C ALA A 102 0.88 -2.98 -21.24
N ARG A 103 2.04 -2.45 -21.58
CA ARG A 103 2.39 -1.90 -22.91
C ARG A 103 3.89 -2.07 -23.21
N ASP A 104 4.31 -1.73 -24.41
CA ASP A 104 5.72 -1.78 -24.83
C ASP A 104 6.52 -0.63 -24.19
N ILE A 105 6.85 -0.82 -22.93
CA ILE A 105 7.70 0.05 -22.12
C ILE A 105 8.65 -0.84 -21.32
N THR A 106 9.91 -0.50 -21.25
CA THR A 106 10.90 -1.30 -20.50
C THR A 106 10.75 -1.13 -18.99
N GLY A 107 11.18 -2.13 -18.23
CA GLY A 107 11.17 -2.05 -16.78
C GLY A 107 11.93 -0.83 -16.26
N ARG A 108 13.06 -0.47 -16.88
CA ARG A 108 13.83 0.74 -16.53
C ARG A 108 13.01 2.01 -16.73
N GLU A 109 12.33 2.14 -17.87
CA GLU A 109 11.47 3.30 -18.15
C GLU A 109 10.29 3.38 -17.18
N VAL A 110 9.75 2.24 -16.73
CA VAL A 110 8.72 2.21 -15.67
C VAL A 110 9.26 2.84 -14.38
N VAL A 111 10.46 2.45 -13.93
CA VAL A 111 11.07 3.03 -12.72
C VAL A 111 11.29 4.53 -12.91
N LEU A 112 11.91 4.94 -14.02
CA LEU A 112 12.17 6.36 -14.33
C LEU A 112 10.90 7.19 -14.43
N SER A 113 9.79 6.63 -14.94
CA SER A 113 8.51 7.33 -15.03
C SER A 113 7.93 7.75 -13.68
N GLY A 114 8.40 7.13 -12.60
CA GLY A 114 8.04 7.47 -11.23
C GLY A 114 8.38 8.91 -10.87
N PHE A 115 9.52 9.43 -11.34
CA PHE A 115 9.94 10.81 -11.09
C PHE A 115 8.94 11.85 -11.62
N PHE A 116 8.21 11.49 -12.67
CA PHE A 116 7.25 12.37 -13.33
C PHE A 116 5.80 12.05 -12.97
N SER A 117 5.58 11.02 -12.17
CA SER A 117 4.23 10.50 -11.84
C SER A 117 3.38 10.22 -13.09
N SER A 118 4.02 9.82 -14.19
CA SER A 118 3.38 9.57 -15.49
C SER A 118 3.37 8.08 -15.83
N VAL A 119 2.55 7.69 -16.81
CA VAL A 119 2.58 6.34 -17.40
C VAL A 119 3.45 6.39 -18.65
N GLY A 120 4.77 6.33 -18.46
CA GLY A 120 5.78 6.47 -19.51
C GLY A 120 6.57 7.78 -19.41
N LEU A 121 7.61 7.93 -20.22
CA LEU A 121 8.55 9.05 -20.15
C LEU A 121 8.13 10.27 -20.98
N PHE A 122 7.37 10.09 -22.08
CA PHE A 122 6.81 11.15 -22.93
C PHE A 122 7.81 12.28 -23.26
N ASN A 123 8.99 11.95 -23.78
CA ASN A 123 10.05 12.90 -24.12
C ASN A 123 10.54 13.76 -22.93
N ARG A 124 10.43 13.29 -21.70
CA ARG A 124 10.99 13.94 -20.53
C ARG A 124 12.51 13.81 -20.53
N GLU A 125 13.18 14.90 -20.19
CA GLU A 125 14.62 14.85 -19.95
C GLU A 125 14.91 14.11 -18.65
N ILE A 126 15.80 13.12 -18.71
CA ILE A 126 16.22 12.32 -17.56
C ILE A 126 17.59 12.82 -17.13
N SER A 127 17.68 13.28 -15.88
CA SER A 127 18.95 13.72 -15.32
C SER A 127 19.83 12.55 -14.90
N VAL A 128 21.12 12.83 -14.74
CA VAL A 128 22.09 11.84 -14.25
C VAL A 128 21.72 11.32 -12.86
N GLU A 129 21.14 12.17 -12.00
CA GLU A 129 20.67 11.79 -10.68
C GLU A 129 19.50 10.82 -10.75
N MET A 130 18.54 11.02 -11.69
CA MET A 130 17.42 10.11 -11.89
C MET A 130 17.91 8.75 -12.37
N GLU A 131 18.85 8.71 -13.32
CA GLU A 131 19.47 7.45 -13.79
C GLU A 131 20.17 6.73 -12.65
N ARG A 132 21.01 7.42 -11.87
CA ARG A 132 21.71 6.84 -10.73
C ARG A 132 20.72 6.28 -9.70
N LYS A 133 19.65 7.02 -9.38
CA LYS A 133 18.64 6.58 -8.43
C LYS A 133 17.86 5.35 -8.95
N ALA A 134 17.56 5.31 -10.25
CA ALA A 134 16.93 4.14 -10.87
C ALA A 134 17.85 2.91 -10.76
N ASP A 135 19.15 3.04 -11.01
CA ASP A 135 20.13 1.94 -10.88
C ASP A 135 20.24 1.44 -9.43
N GLU A 136 20.24 2.34 -8.46
CA GLU A 136 20.23 1.97 -7.03
C GLU A 136 18.97 1.13 -6.69
N ILE A 137 17.79 1.56 -7.17
CA ILE A 137 16.52 0.86 -6.92
C ILE A 137 16.49 -0.49 -7.63
N LEU A 138 16.91 -0.55 -8.90
CA LEU A 138 16.98 -1.79 -9.67
C LEU A 138 17.91 -2.81 -9.00
N THR A 139 19.03 -2.35 -8.44
CA THR A 139 19.96 -3.17 -7.66
C THR A 139 19.36 -3.60 -6.34
N PHE A 140 18.73 -2.67 -5.60
CA PHE A 140 18.06 -2.96 -4.34
C PHE A 140 16.96 -4.03 -4.50
N LEU A 141 16.18 -3.96 -5.57
CA LEU A 141 15.10 -4.91 -5.87
C LEU A 141 15.58 -6.16 -6.63
N GLU A 142 16.87 -6.25 -6.98
CA GLU A 142 17.47 -7.39 -7.70
C GLU A 142 16.82 -7.68 -9.07
N ILE A 143 16.39 -6.61 -9.78
CA ILE A 143 15.71 -6.68 -11.08
C ILE A 143 16.49 -6.02 -12.22
N GLY A 144 17.73 -5.58 -11.97
CA GLY A 144 18.56 -4.91 -12.98
C GLY A 144 18.79 -5.75 -14.22
N HIS A 145 18.94 -7.08 -14.07
CA HIS A 145 19.21 -8.02 -15.16
C HIS A 145 18.07 -8.16 -16.19
N ILE A 146 16.83 -7.76 -15.83
CA ILE A 146 15.67 -7.78 -16.71
C ILE A 146 15.11 -6.36 -16.99
N SER A 147 15.85 -5.32 -16.63
CA SER A 147 15.37 -3.92 -16.72
C SER A 147 15.13 -3.43 -18.15
N THR A 148 15.75 -4.05 -19.15
CA THR A 148 15.56 -3.74 -20.58
C THR A 148 14.41 -4.52 -21.23
N LYS A 149 13.83 -5.52 -20.54
CA LYS A 149 12.70 -6.30 -21.01
C LYS A 149 11.44 -5.44 -21.00
N CYS A 150 10.55 -5.60 -21.99
CA CYS A 150 9.26 -4.92 -22.03
C CYS A 150 8.31 -5.49 -20.98
N MET A 151 7.45 -4.65 -20.41
CA MET A 151 6.46 -5.05 -19.39
C MET A 151 5.49 -6.13 -19.89
N THR A 152 5.18 -6.12 -21.18
CA THR A 152 4.33 -7.12 -21.86
C THR A 152 4.96 -8.52 -21.91
N GLU A 153 6.28 -8.61 -21.79
CA GLU A 153 7.04 -9.87 -21.82
C GLU A 153 7.37 -10.40 -20.41
N MET A 154 7.02 -9.64 -19.38
CA MET A 154 7.32 -9.99 -17.99
C MET A 154 6.23 -10.85 -17.37
N SER A 155 6.63 -11.71 -16.44
CA SER A 155 5.67 -12.33 -15.51
C SER A 155 5.02 -11.27 -14.61
N SER A 156 3.84 -11.56 -14.06
CA SER A 156 3.13 -10.65 -13.14
C SER A 156 4.00 -10.24 -11.94
N GLY A 157 4.82 -11.16 -11.43
CA GLY A 157 5.71 -10.89 -10.30
C GLY A 157 6.91 -10.00 -10.68
N GLU A 158 7.49 -10.20 -11.89
CA GLU A 158 8.54 -9.32 -12.42
C GLU A 158 8.00 -7.91 -12.63
N ALA A 159 6.87 -7.76 -13.33
CA ALA A 159 6.22 -6.48 -13.60
C ALA A 159 5.92 -5.72 -12.30
N ARG A 160 5.41 -6.42 -11.28
CA ARG A 160 5.07 -5.82 -9.98
C ARG A 160 6.29 -5.26 -9.24
N ARG A 161 7.45 -5.93 -9.32
CA ARG A 161 8.68 -5.40 -8.72
C ARG A 161 9.15 -4.12 -9.39
N PHE A 162 8.95 -3.94 -10.70
CA PHE A 162 9.21 -2.66 -11.38
C PHE A 162 8.25 -1.55 -10.94
N LEU A 163 6.97 -1.87 -10.69
CA LEU A 163 6.02 -0.91 -10.12
C LEU A 163 6.38 -0.50 -8.69
N ILE A 164 6.90 -1.43 -7.89
CA ILE A 164 7.49 -1.10 -6.59
C ILE A 164 8.69 -0.16 -6.78
N GLY A 165 9.59 -0.48 -7.70
CA GLY A 165 10.73 0.38 -8.02
C GLY A 165 10.30 1.79 -8.41
N ARG A 166 9.29 1.89 -9.25
CA ARG A 166 8.67 3.17 -9.62
C ARG A 166 8.14 3.95 -8.42
N ALA A 167 7.52 3.26 -7.47
CA ALA A 167 6.97 3.89 -6.26
C ALA A 167 8.07 4.36 -5.29
N LEU A 168 9.26 3.77 -5.34
CA LEU A 168 10.37 4.07 -4.44
C LEU A 168 11.29 5.22 -4.90
N VAL A 169 11.14 5.77 -6.11
CA VAL A 169 12.08 6.78 -6.66
C VAL A 169 12.17 8.07 -5.83
N HIS A 170 11.09 8.43 -5.14
CA HIS A 170 11.03 9.61 -4.27
C HIS A 170 11.36 9.31 -2.81
N ASN A 171 11.86 8.11 -2.48
CA ASN A 171 12.07 7.64 -1.11
C ASN A 171 10.84 7.86 -0.21
N PRO A 172 9.67 7.31 -0.57
CA PRO A 172 8.45 7.54 0.18
C PRO A 172 8.60 7.05 1.62
N ARG A 173 7.92 7.71 2.54
CA ARG A 173 7.85 7.29 3.95
C ARG A 173 7.12 5.96 4.10
N THR A 174 6.12 5.73 3.25
CA THR A 174 5.28 4.54 3.31
C THR A 174 4.92 4.07 1.92
N LEU A 175 4.99 2.77 1.72
CA LEU A 175 4.53 2.08 0.51
C LEU A 175 3.12 1.55 0.75
N ILE A 176 2.19 1.95 -0.10
CA ILE A 176 0.80 1.45 -0.13
C ILE A 176 0.69 0.42 -1.24
N LEU A 177 0.22 -0.78 -0.90
CA LEU A 177 0.08 -1.89 -1.84
C LEU A 177 -1.39 -2.35 -1.85
N ASP A 178 -2.04 -2.26 -3.01
CA ASP A 178 -3.42 -2.71 -3.21
C ASP A 178 -3.45 -4.09 -3.87
N GLU A 179 -3.80 -5.11 -3.08
CA GLU A 179 -3.91 -6.51 -3.48
C GLU A 179 -2.70 -6.99 -4.31
N PRO A 180 -1.49 -6.84 -3.78
CA PRO A 180 -0.28 -6.95 -4.57
C PRO A 180 0.08 -8.39 -4.99
N THR A 181 -0.61 -9.40 -4.49
CA THR A 181 -0.28 -10.81 -4.75
C THR A 181 -1.26 -11.49 -5.70
N ASN A 182 -2.29 -10.76 -6.15
CA ASN A 182 -3.24 -11.30 -7.11
C ASN A 182 -2.53 -11.81 -8.36
N SER A 183 -2.88 -13.03 -8.78
CA SER A 183 -2.32 -13.70 -9.97
C SER A 183 -0.82 -14.06 -9.89
N LEU A 184 -0.22 -14.09 -8.69
CA LEU A 184 1.14 -14.58 -8.50
C LEU A 184 1.13 -16.10 -8.26
N ASP A 185 2.03 -16.81 -8.94
CA ASP A 185 2.34 -18.20 -8.60
C ASP A 185 3.14 -18.29 -7.29
N LEU A 186 3.38 -19.50 -6.79
CA LEU A 186 4.07 -19.72 -5.51
C LEU A 186 5.49 -19.15 -5.48
N HIS A 187 6.22 -19.21 -6.60
CA HIS A 187 7.58 -18.68 -6.68
C HIS A 187 7.57 -17.14 -6.66
N ALA A 188 6.72 -16.53 -7.48
CA ALA A 188 6.54 -15.08 -7.53
C ALA A 188 6.05 -14.53 -6.18
N LEU A 189 5.11 -15.23 -5.52
CA LEU A 189 4.63 -14.87 -4.19
C LEU A 189 5.74 -14.90 -3.15
N HIS A 190 6.57 -15.96 -3.14
CA HIS A 190 7.72 -16.05 -2.24
C HIS A 190 8.68 -14.88 -2.46
N THR A 191 9.11 -14.65 -3.70
CA THR A 191 10.02 -13.56 -4.07
C THR A 191 9.44 -12.19 -3.71
N PHE A 192 8.15 -11.99 -3.95
CA PHE A 192 7.46 -10.75 -3.61
C PHE A 192 7.46 -10.49 -2.10
N ARG A 193 7.16 -11.50 -1.28
CA ARG A 193 7.22 -11.39 0.18
C ARG A 193 8.63 -11.03 0.67
N GLN A 194 9.68 -11.63 0.11
CA GLN A 194 11.07 -11.28 0.44
C GLN A 194 11.38 -9.81 0.08
N THR A 195 10.89 -9.35 -1.07
CA THR A 195 11.01 -7.94 -1.49
C THR A 195 10.34 -7.01 -0.49
N LEU A 196 9.11 -7.30 -0.05
CA LEU A 196 8.41 -6.49 0.95
C LEU A 196 9.12 -6.47 2.31
N ARG A 197 9.61 -7.63 2.77
CA ARG A 197 10.38 -7.72 4.01
C ARG A 197 11.64 -6.85 3.93
N LYS A 198 12.38 -6.90 2.83
CA LYS A 198 13.56 -6.06 2.58
C LYS A 198 13.23 -4.57 2.65
N ILE A 199 12.09 -4.16 2.06
CA ILE A 199 11.59 -2.78 2.10
C ILE A 199 11.22 -2.38 3.53
N ALA A 200 10.47 -3.20 4.25
CA ALA A 200 10.12 -2.94 5.65
C ALA A 200 11.37 -2.77 6.53
N GLN A 201 12.35 -3.65 6.38
CA GLN A 201 13.63 -3.63 7.11
C GLN A 201 14.50 -2.41 6.75
N SER A 202 14.30 -1.80 5.58
CA SER A 202 15.00 -0.55 5.20
C SER A 202 14.39 0.70 5.85
N GLY A 203 13.32 0.56 6.64
CA GLY A 203 12.66 1.67 7.36
C GLY A 203 11.50 2.32 6.62
N THR A 204 11.12 1.83 5.44
CA THR A 204 9.92 2.30 4.74
C THR A 204 8.68 1.63 5.34
N GLY A 205 7.71 2.41 5.83
CA GLY A 205 6.43 1.91 6.32
C GLY A 205 5.66 1.14 5.24
N ILE A 206 4.79 0.23 5.64
CA ILE A 206 3.96 -0.55 4.71
C ILE A 206 2.49 -0.46 5.12
N ILE A 207 1.65 -0.06 4.17
CA ILE A 207 0.19 -0.23 4.23
C ILE A 207 -0.18 -1.27 3.18
N LEU A 208 -0.41 -2.50 3.64
CA LEU A 208 -0.80 -3.61 2.80
C LEU A 208 -2.32 -3.74 2.81
N VAL A 209 -2.95 -3.60 1.66
CA VAL A 209 -4.39 -3.85 1.49
C VAL A 209 -4.56 -5.18 0.77
N THR A 210 -5.28 -6.11 1.40
CA THR A 210 -5.44 -7.47 0.86
C THR A 210 -6.74 -8.13 1.33
N HIS A 211 -7.13 -9.21 0.68
CA HIS A 211 -8.14 -10.16 1.15
C HIS A 211 -7.52 -11.52 1.52
N ASN A 212 -6.19 -11.66 1.40
CA ASN A 212 -5.48 -12.92 1.65
C ASN A 212 -4.59 -12.82 2.91
N LEU A 213 -4.83 -13.67 3.90
CA LEU A 213 -4.00 -13.73 5.12
C LEU A 213 -2.52 -13.99 4.83
N PRO A 214 -2.16 -14.91 3.89
CA PRO A 214 -0.76 -15.19 3.59
C PRO A 214 0.05 -14.02 3.04
N ASP A 215 -0.58 -12.91 2.63
CA ASP A 215 0.12 -11.71 2.16
C ASP A 215 0.74 -10.92 3.30
N ILE A 216 0.21 -11.09 4.51
CA ILE A 216 0.62 -10.35 5.71
C ILE A 216 2.00 -10.84 6.14
N ILE A 217 3.04 -10.08 5.80
CA ILE A 217 4.43 -10.40 6.14
C ILE A 217 4.69 -10.31 7.64
N PRO A 218 5.74 -10.97 8.15
CA PRO A 218 6.08 -10.98 9.58
C PRO A 218 6.24 -9.60 10.21
N GLU A 219 6.80 -8.66 9.47
CA GLU A 219 7.07 -7.30 9.90
C GLU A 219 5.80 -6.48 10.17
N ILE A 220 4.66 -6.86 9.59
CA ILE A 220 3.35 -6.26 9.89
C ILE A 220 2.89 -6.77 11.26
N SER A 221 2.71 -5.86 12.21
CA SER A 221 2.26 -6.18 13.59
C SER A 221 0.79 -5.82 13.84
N ARG A 222 0.24 -4.85 13.12
CA ARG A 222 -1.12 -4.34 13.27
C ARG A 222 -1.97 -4.71 12.08
N VAL A 223 -3.18 -5.18 12.33
CA VAL A 223 -4.17 -5.53 11.31
C VAL A 223 -5.46 -4.76 11.58
N ILE A 224 -6.05 -4.25 10.52
CA ILE A 224 -7.35 -3.60 10.53
C ILE A 224 -8.29 -4.43 9.68
N LEU A 225 -9.37 -4.92 10.29
CA LEU A 225 -10.41 -5.66 9.59
C LEU A 225 -11.43 -4.67 9.03
N MET A 226 -11.70 -4.76 7.73
CA MET A 226 -12.59 -3.84 7.02
C MET A 226 -13.74 -4.59 6.34
N LYS A 227 -14.98 -4.17 6.59
CA LYS A 227 -16.21 -4.75 6.01
C LYS A 227 -17.23 -3.65 5.74
N ASN A 228 -17.87 -3.67 4.57
CA ASN A 228 -18.95 -2.75 4.20
C ASN A 228 -18.61 -1.27 4.42
N GLY A 229 -17.42 -0.84 4.03
CA GLY A 229 -16.96 0.55 4.16
C GLY A 229 -16.56 0.99 5.56
N ARG A 230 -16.52 0.09 6.55
CA ARG A 230 -16.21 0.38 7.95
C ARG A 230 -15.02 -0.43 8.45
N PHE A 231 -14.26 0.12 9.39
CA PHE A 231 -13.34 -0.67 10.20
C PHE A 231 -14.14 -1.38 11.29
N VAL A 232 -14.10 -2.71 11.29
CA VAL A 232 -14.80 -3.54 12.26
C VAL A 232 -13.95 -3.91 13.46
N GLN A 233 -12.63 -4.04 13.25
CA GLN A 233 -11.64 -4.28 14.29
C GLN A 233 -10.29 -3.68 13.89
N ASP A 234 -9.51 -3.24 14.88
CA ASP A 234 -8.15 -2.72 14.72
C ASP A 234 -7.31 -3.19 15.92
N GLY A 235 -6.21 -3.87 15.68
CA GLY A 235 -5.41 -4.42 16.76
C GLY A 235 -4.22 -5.24 16.29
N ARG A 236 -3.64 -5.97 17.23
CA ARG A 236 -2.47 -6.81 16.96
C ARG A 236 -2.83 -7.97 16.02
N LYS A 237 -1.90 -8.29 15.13
CA LYS A 237 -2.03 -9.37 14.15
C LYS A 237 -2.40 -10.73 14.80
N ASP A 238 -1.72 -11.08 15.88
CA ASP A 238 -1.91 -12.34 16.59
C ASP A 238 -3.25 -12.43 17.34
N GLU A 239 -3.86 -11.31 17.68
CA GLU A 239 -5.17 -11.24 18.35
C GLU A 239 -6.32 -11.28 17.32
N LEU A 240 -6.11 -10.71 16.14
CA LEU A 240 -7.17 -10.57 15.14
C LEU A 240 -7.20 -11.70 14.10
N LEU A 241 -6.08 -12.33 13.78
CA LEU A 241 -6.03 -13.42 12.79
C LEU A 241 -6.36 -14.76 13.46
N ILE A 242 -7.62 -14.91 13.92
CA ILE A 242 -8.18 -16.09 14.53
C ILE A 242 -9.48 -16.51 13.83
N ASP A 243 -9.88 -17.77 13.98
CA ASP A 243 -11.05 -18.39 13.31
C ASP A 243 -12.28 -17.50 13.38
N ARG A 244 -12.66 -17.07 14.58
CA ARG A 244 -13.87 -16.27 14.82
C ARG A 244 -13.86 -14.97 14.02
N HIS A 245 -12.79 -14.16 14.14
CA HIS A 245 -12.76 -12.85 13.52
C HIS A 245 -12.69 -12.94 11.99
N ILE A 246 -11.94 -13.92 11.48
CA ILE A 246 -11.82 -14.13 10.04
C ILE A 246 -13.10 -14.75 9.48
N GLY A 247 -13.74 -15.68 10.21
CA GLY A 247 -15.05 -16.21 9.84
C GLY A 247 -16.12 -15.13 9.76
N ASP A 248 -16.22 -14.25 10.78
CA ASP A 248 -17.15 -13.10 10.82
C ASP A 248 -16.84 -12.07 9.72
N LEU A 249 -15.57 -11.90 9.37
CA LEU A 249 -15.16 -10.96 8.33
C LEU A 249 -15.61 -11.40 6.94
N PHE A 250 -15.42 -12.69 6.62
CA PHE A 250 -15.67 -13.26 5.29
C PHE A 250 -17.02 -13.96 5.16
N ASP A 251 -17.82 -14.05 6.23
CA ASP A 251 -19.12 -14.75 6.29
C ASP A 251 -19.02 -16.26 5.96
N VAL A 252 -17.91 -16.89 6.34
CA VAL A 252 -17.69 -18.33 6.13
C VAL A 252 -17.00 -18.97 7.35
N PRO A 253 -17.31 -20.21 7.71
CA PRO A 253 -16.56 -20.93 8.73
C PRO A 253 -15.16 -21.24 8.23
N VAL A 254 -14.15 -20.86 9.02
CA VAL A 254 -12.74 -21.04 8.64
C VAL A 254 -11.88 -21.43 9.84
N HIS A 255 -10.84 -22.21 9.58
CA HIS A 255 -9.74 -22.42 10.48
C HIS A 255 -8.53 -21.58 10.07
N VAL A 256 -8.07 -20.72 10.97
CA VAL A 256 -6.84 -19.95 10.78
C VAL A 256 -5.66 -20.70 11.37
N ARG A 257 -4.66 -21.01 10.55
CA ARG A 257 -3.42 -21.66 10.98
C ARG A 257 -2.22 -20.77 10.74
N LYS A 258 -1.36 -20.69 11.74
CA LYS A 258 -0.04 -20.10 11.58
C LYS A 258 0.96 -21.19 11.19
N THR A 259 1.59 -21.03 10.02
CA THR A 259 2.64 -21.93 9.53
C THR A 259 3.91 -21.11 9.32
N GLY A 260 4.94 -21.38 10.13
CA GLY A 260 6.10 -20.50 10.21
C GLY A 260 5.70 -19.11 10.69
N GLU A 261 5.97 -18.09 9.88
CA GLU A 261 5.68 -16.69 10.20
C GLU A 261 4.38 -16.18 9.56
N TYR A 262 3.67 -17.03 8.75
CA TYR A 262 2.50 -16.64 7.94
C TYR A 262 1.22 -17.28 8.45
N TYR A 263 0.10 -16.60 8.21
CA TYR A 263 -1.24 -17.06 8.53
C TYR A 263 -1.96 -17.54 7.27
N TYR A 264 -2.74 -18.59 7.42
CA TYR A 264 -3.55 -19.21 6.36
C TYR A 264 -4.95 -19.46 6.88
N ALA A 265 -5.98 -19.15 6.08
CA ALA A 265 -7.35 -19.55 6.34
C ALA A 265 -7.69 -20.74 5.44
N MET A 266 -8.36 -21.72 6.01
CA MET A 266 -8.86 -22.91 5.32
C MET A 266 -10.34 -23.03 5.66
N GLU A 267 -11.19 -23.32 4.66
CA GLU A 267 -12.59 -23.67 4.90
C GLU A 267 -12.69 -24.98 5.71
N GLU A 268 -13.73 -25.08 6.55
CA GLU A 268 -14.05 -26.30 7.30
C GLU A 268 -14.53 -27.43 6.37
#